data_67e61c8faaf355282bf22d6bc2931132
#
_entry.id   67e61c8faaf355282bf22d6bc2931132
#
_cell.length_a   1.000
_cell.length_b   1.000
_cell.length_c   1.000
_cell.angle_alpha   90.00
_cell.angle_beta   90.00
_cell.angle_gamma   90.00
#
_symmetry.space_group_name_H-M   'P 1'
#
loop_
_entity.id
_entity.type
_entity.pdbx_description
1 polymer ?
#
loop_
_entity_poly.entity_id
_entity_poly.type
_entity_poly.pdbx_seq_one_letter_code
_entity_poly.pdbx_strand_id
1 'polypeptide(L)'
;MIFSFRIFKADKFPKIRVDFTFLLLIAPLFLLRDRKNVLDILLVCGLHEWGHLAAMAAFGVKLRAVHLSGFGIRMITKKSGTEPLLKSIVILLSGPAVNLLLFLLMGRKVPETAMLSLGACLYNLLPFSQLDGGAVLELLISGSVHEYALRMALRLLRMALFALSAVLVYCYGYALLPLSGAIFALCISERQSHSP
;
A
#
# COMPACT_ATOMS: atom_id res chain seq x y z
N MET A 1 -0.23 21.08 -4.32
CA MET A 1 0.00 21.94 -3.14
C MET A 1 0.40 21.01 -1.99
N ILE A 2 1.68 21.00 -1.61
CA ILE A 2 2.20 20.11 -0.54
C ILE A 2 2.14 20.89 0.76
N PHE A 3 1.22 20.57 1.65
CA PHE A 3 1.22 21.10 3.00
C PHE A 3 2.18 20.27 3.85
N SER A 4 3.36 20.81 4.14
CA SER A 4 4.32 20.22 5.07
C SER A 4 4.01 20.72 6.48
N PHE A 5 3.21 19.97 7.24
CA PHE A 5 3.07 20.23 8.66
C PHE A 5 4.28 19.63 9.40
N ARG A 6 5.12 20.48 9.97
CA ARG A 6 6.21 20.10 10.87
C ARG A 6 5.64 20.01 12.28
N ILE A 7 5.18 18.83 12.70
CA ILE A 7 4.56 18.65 14.03
C ILE A 7 5.60 18.59 15.17
N PHE A 8 6.87 18.25 14.86
CA PHE A 8 7.93 18.20 15.89
C PHE A 8 9.30 18.67 15.38
N LYS A 9 9.96 19.51 16.18
CA LYS A 9 11.29 20.10 15.89
C LYS A 9 12.46 19.27 16.48
N ALA A 10 12.25 18.03 16.89
CA ALA A 10 13.29 17.18 17.46
C ALA A 10 13.79 16.18 16.41
N ASP A 11 15.10 16.14 16.17
CA ASP A 11 15.79 15.21 15.25
C ASP A 11 15.64 13.71 15.61
N LYS A 12 14.96 13.40 16.70
CA LYS A 12 14.69 12.05 17.19
C LYS A 12 13.45 11.38 16.59
N PHE A 13 12.49 12.14 16.02
CA PHE A 13 11.24 11.59 15.50
C PHE A 13 11.20 11.63 13.96
N PRO A 14 10.55 10.65 13.30
CA PRO A 14 10.37 10.66 11.86
C PRO A 14 9.54 11.87 11.43
N LYS A 15 9.91 12.48 10.30
CA LYS A 15 9.15 13.60 9.73
C LYS A 15 7.85 13.05 9.11
N ILE A 16 6.69 13.54 9.56
CA ILE A 16 5.40 13.19 8.98
C ILE A 16 5.05 14.25 7.92
N ARG A 17 4.79 13.80 6.69
CA ARG A 17 4.28 14.62 5.59
C ARG A 17 2.91 14.10 5.21
N VAL A 18 1.94 14.99 5.12
CA VAL A 18 0.56 14.67 4.71
C VAL A 18 0.28 15.42 3.41
N ASP A 19 -0.03 14.70 2.34
CA ASP A 19 -0.46 15.30 1.09
C ASP A 19 -1.95 15.63 1.14
N PHE A 20 -2.33 16.66 0.40
CA PHE A 20 -3.74 17.03 0.25
C PHE A 20 -4.61 15.88 -0.29
N THR A 21 -4.05 15.03 -1.15
CA THR A 21 -4.71 13.85 -1.70
C THR A 21 -5.13 12.84 -0.63
N PHE A 22 -4.40 12.75 0.49
CA PHE A 22 -4.77 11.92 1.64
C PHE A 22 -6.04 12.44 2.32
N LEU A 23 -6.12 13.75 2.53
CA LEU A 23 -7.31 14.40 3.10
C LEU A 23 -8.53 14.27 2.16
N LEU A 24 -8.31 14.40 0.86
CA LEU A 24 -9.34 14.22 -0.16
C LEU A 24 -9.89 12.79 -0.20
N LEU A 25 -9.06 11.78 0.11
CA LEU A 25 -9.49 10.38 0.20
C LEU A 25 -10.27 10.10 1.49
N ILE A 26 -9.83 10.66 2.62
CA ILE A 26 -10.43 10.38 3.93
C ILE A 26 -11.74 11.15 4.14
N ALA A 27 -11.86 12.40 3.66
CA ALA A 27 -13.03 13.22 3.88
C ALA A 27 -14.34 12.57 3.36
N PRO A 28 -14.43 12.03 2.13
CA PRO A 28 -15.61 11.31 1.67
C PRO A 28 -15.92 10.05 2.48
N LEU A 29 -14.89 9.38 3.00
CA LEU A 29 -15.06 8.18 3.81
C LEU A 29 -15.88 8.49 5.08
N PHE A 30 -15.60 9.62 5.73
CA PHE A 30 -16.35 10.07 6.91
C PHE A 30 -17.74 10.63 6.59
N LEU A 31 -17.94 11.16 5.37
CA LEU A 31 -19.21 11.76 4.95
C LEU A 31 -20.21 10.73 4.41
N LEU A 32 -19.72 9.66 3.74
CA LEU A 32 -20.55 8.76 2.94
C LEU A 32 -20.75 7.38 3.58
N ARG A 33 -20.12 7.06 4.70
CA ARG A 33 -20.20 5.73 5.33
C ARG A 33 -20.56 5.79 6.80
N ASP A 34 -21.17 4.69 7.27
CA ASP A 34 -21.45 4.47 8.69
C ASP A 34 -20.15 4.49 9.50
N ARG A 35 -20.21 5.09 10.70
CA ARG A 35 -19.05 5.23 11.59
C ARG A 35 -18.34 3.91 11.88
N LYS A 36 -19.08 2.80 12.00
CA LYS A 36 -18.50 1.47 12.22
C LYS A 36 -17.58 1.08 11.06
N ASN A 37 -18.05 1.20 9.82
CA ASN A 37 -17.28 0.82 8.62
C ASN A 37 -16.00 1.66 8.47
N VAL A 38 -16.06 2.95 8.86
CA VAL A 38 -14.89 3.82 8.84
C VAL A 38 -13.85 3.38 9.88
N LEU A 39 -14.30 3.04 11.10
CA LEU A 39 -13.41 2.57 12.16
C LEU A 39 -12.76 1.24 11.79
N ASP A 40 -13.50 0.33 11.18
CA ASP A 40 -12.96 -0.96 10.71
C ASP A 40 -11.89 -0.77 9.64
N ILE A 41 -12.11 0.13 8.68
CA ILE A 41 -11.11 0.48 7.66
C ILE A 41 -9.85 1.07 8.32
N LEU A 42 -10.01 2.03 9.23
CA LEU A 42 -8.88 2.65 9.92
C LEU A 42 -8.12 1.64 10.79
N LEU A 43 -8.82 0.71 11.44
CA LEU A 43 -8.23 -0.35 12.22
C LEU A 43 -7.40 -1.28 11.34
N VAL A 44 -7.98 -1.78 10.24
CA VAL A 44 -7.31 -2.70 9.31
C VAL A 44 -6.08 -2.04 8.68
N CYS A 45 -6.20 -0.79 8.21
CA CYS A 45 -5.07 -0.05 7.65
C CYS A 45 -4.02 0.28 8.72
N GLY A 46 -4.43 0.69 9.92
CA GLY A 46 -3.51 1.00 11.02
C GLY A 46 -2.70 -0.22 11.47
N LEU A 47 -3.34 -1.39 11.58
CA LEU A 47 -2.65 -2.64 11.93
C LEU A 47 -1.73 -3.13 10.82
N HIS A 48 -2.08 -2.93 9.55
CA HIS A 48 -1.20 -3.17 8.42
C HIS A 48 0.10 -2.36 8.54
N GLU A 49 -0.01 -1.04 8.71
CA GLU A 49 1.16 -0.16 8.88
C GLU A 49 1.96 -0.50 10.14
N TRP A 50 1.27 -0.88 11.22
CA TRP A 50 1.92 -1.35 12.44
C TRP A 50 2.76 -2.61 12.18
N GLY A 51 2.30 -3.52 11.31
CA GLY A 51 3.07 -4.69 10.87
C GLY A 51 4.43 -4.28 10.29
N HIS A 52 4.47 -3.32 9.37
CA HIS A 52 5.73 -2.80 8.82
C HIS A 52 6.61 -2.17 9.88
N LEU A 53 6.03 -1.34 10.76
CA LEU A 53 6.77 -0.69 11.83
C LEU A 53 7.38 -1.69 12.81
N ALA A 54 6.64 -2.74 13.18
CA ALA A 54 7.12 -3.81 14.06
C ALA A 54 8.30 -4.57 13.44
N ALA A 55 8.19 -4.93 12.14
CA ALA A 55 9.28 -5.58 11.42
C ALA A 55 10.50 -4.65 11.28
N MET A 56 10.31 -3.38 10.95
CA MET A 56 11.40 -2.40 10.90
C MET A 56 12.10 -2.27 12.25
N ALA A 57 11.35 -2.21 13.34
CA ALA A 57 11.90 -2.15 14.70
C ALA A 57 12.70 -3.42 15.05
N ALA A 58 12.16 -4.61 14.73
CA ALA A 58 12.83 -5.89 14.95
C ALA A 58 14.16 -5.99 14.18
N PHE A 59 14.23 -5.44 12.98
CA PHE A 59 15.45 -5.42 12.17
C PHE A 59 16.36 -4.19 12.42
N GLY A 60 16.02 -3.31 13.35
CA GLY A 60 16.79 -2.11 13.67
C GLY A 60 16.79 -1.06 12.53
N VAL A 61 15.82 -1.08 11.62
CA VAL A 61 15.71 -0.12 10.53
C VAL A 61 15.13 1.19 11.05
N LYS A 62 15.89 2.27 10.91
CA LYS A 62 15.47 3.59 11.40
C LYS A 62 14.61 4.32 10.38
N LEU A 63 13.40 4.69 10.80
CA LEU A 63 12.48 5.49 10.01
C LEU A 63 12.98 6.95 9.93
N ARG A 64 13.03 7.53 8.73
CA ARG A 64 13.38 8.92 8.49
C ARG A 64 12.15 9.81 8.35
N ALA A 65 11.17 9.36 7.58
CA ALA A 65 9.94 10.08 7.34
C ALA A 65 8.79 9.12 7.00
N VAL A 66 7.58 9.55 7.30
CA VAL A 66 6.33 8.92 6.85
C VAL A 66 5.62 9.90 5.94
N HIS A 67 5.23 9.46 4.76
CA HIS A 67 4.53 10.24 3.77
C HIS A 67 3.14 9.64 3.52
N LEU A 68 2.10 10.36 3.96
CA LEU A 68 0.70 9.99 3.78
C LEU A 68 0.19 10.65 2.49
N SER A 69 -0.22 9.84 1.53
CA SER A 69 -0.76 10.27 0.24
C SER A 69 -2.08 9.56 -0.06
N GLY A 70 -2.83 10.02 -1.07
CA GLY A 70 -4.04 9.34 -1.52
C GLY A 70 -3.80 7.92 -2.07
N PHE A 71 -2.54 7.54 -2.30
CA PHE A 71 -2.14 6.19 -2.76
C PHE A 71 -1.66 5.29 -1.62
N GLY A 72 -1.70 5.76 -0.37
CA GLY A 72 -1.26 5.01 0.80
C GLY A 72 -0.20 5.72 1.62
N ILE A 73 0.38 4.99 2.56
CA ILE A 73 1.40 5.46 3.49
C ILE A 73 2.76 4.95 3.02
N ARG A 74 3.66 5.86 2.69
CA ARG A 74 5.04 5.53 2.29
C ARG A 74 6.01 5.80 3.43
N MET A 75 6.69 4.76 3.88
CA MET A 75 7.73 4.85 4.90
C MET A 75 9.09 5.07 4.25
N ILE A 76 9.77 6.16 4.60
CA ILE A 76 11.10 6.50 4.12
C ILE A 76 12.11 6.15 5.21
N THR A 77 12.99 5.19 4.94
CA THR A 77 14.03 4.75 5.87
C THR A 77 15.30 5.61 5.75
N LYS A 78 16.09 5.65 6.81
CA LYS A 78 17.47 6.17 6.73
C LYS A 78 18.29 5.12 5.97
N LYS A 79 18.89 5.49 4.83
CA LYS A 79 19.84 4.61 4.13
C LYS A 79 21.01 4.30 5.07
N SER A 80 21.11 3.05 5.50
CA SER A 80 22.24 2.52 6.27
C SER A 80 22.95 1.47 5.40
N GLY A 81 23.55 1.93 4.29
CA GLY A 81 24.16 1.02 3.32
C GLY A 81 23.13 0.27 2.45
N THR A 82 23.58 -0.79 1.78
CA THR A 82 22.72 -1.74 1.07
C THR A 82 22.10 -2.70 2.07
N GLU A 83 20.81 -2.50 2.39
CA GLU A 83 20.09 -3.46 3.25
C GLU A 83 19.98 -4.83 2.54
N PRO A 84 20.11 -5.94 3.26
CA PRO A 84 19.94 -7.26 2.70
C PRO A 84 18.56 -7.41 2.03
N LEU A 85 18.51 -8.00 0.83
CA LEU A 85 17.29 -8.18 0.05
C LEU A 85 16.19 -8.86 0.87
N LEU A 86 16.53 -9.96 1.56
CA LEU A 86 15.60 -10.72 2.39
C LEU A 86 14.96 -9.88 3.51
N LYS A 87 15.76 -9.01 4.16
CA LYS A 87 15.29 -8.10 5.20
C LYS A 87 14.23 -7.14 4.65
N SER A 88 14.49 -6.56 3.50
CA SER A 88 13.56 -5.64 2.83
C SER A 88 12.26 -6.34 2.44
N ILE A 89 12.33 -7.57 1.91
CA ILE A 89 11.17 -8.39 1.57
C ILE A 89 10.32 -8.70 2.80
N VAL A 90 10.94 -9.13 3.91
CA VAL A 90 10.21 -9.43 5.15
C VAL A 90 9.52 -8.20 5.71
N ILE A 91 10.16 -7.03 5.67
CA ILE A 91 9.53 -5.77 6.10
C ILE A 91 8.32 -5.45 5.22
N LEU A 92 8.43 -5.56 3.89
CA LEU A 92 7.33 -5.28 2.96
C LEU A 92 6.17 -6.25 3.12
N LEU A 93 6.43 -7.53 3.36
CA LEU A 93 5.37 -8.52 3.52
C LEU A 93 4.74 -8.54 4.91
N SER A 94 5.33 -7.86 5.91
CA SER A 94 4.82 -7.85 7.29
C SER A 94 3.45 -7.17 7.42
N GLY A 95 3.14 -6.13 6.65
CA GLY A 95 1.82 -5.49 6.61
C GLY A 95 0.74 -6.44 6.10
N PRO A 96 0.86 -6.99 4.86
CA PRO A 96 -0.04 -8.02 4.36
C PRO A 96 -0.18 -9.23 5.29
N ALA A 97 0.91 -9.67 5.93
CA ALA A 97 0.89 -10.79 6.87
C ALA A 97 0.03 -10.49 8.11
N VAL A 98 0.09 -9.28 8.66
CA VAL A 98 -0.79 -8.87 9.77
C VAL A 98 -2.25 -8.87 9.33
N ASN A 99 -2.57 -8.39 8.13
CA ASN A 99 -3.93 -8.42 7.62
C ASN A 99 -4.43 -9.85 7.40
N LEU A 100 -3.58 -10.75 6.90
CA LEU A 100 -3.93 -12.16 6.77
C LEU A 100 -4.18 -12.80 8.14
N LEU A 101 -3.34 -12.50 9.13
CA LEU A 101 -3.51 -12.98 10.51
C LEU A 101 -4.82 -12.49 11.11
N LEU A 102 -5.18 -11.21 10.93
CA LEU A 102 -6.46 -10.65 11.36
C LEU A 102 -7.65 -11.39 10.74
N PHE A 103 -7.60 -11.67 9.43
CA PHE A 103 -8.62 -12.46 8.76
C PHE A 103 -8.80 -13.84 9.42
N LEU A 104 -7.69 -14.55 9.67
CA LEU A 104 -7.72 -15.88 10.27
C LEU A 104 -8.25 -15.87 11.71
N LEU A 105 -7.88 -14.86 12.50
CA LEU A 105 -8.28 -14.76 13.91
C LEU A 105 -9.71 -14.25 14.09
N MET A 106 -10.16 -13.32 13.26
CA MET A 106 -11.44 -12.62 13.40
C MET A 106 -12.56 -13.20 12.53
N GLY A 107 -12.25 -14.07 11.57
CA GLY A 107 -13.18 -14.53 10.54
C GLY A 107 -14.49 -15.11 11.07
N ARG A 108 -14.46 -15.77 12.25
CA ARG A 108 -15.67 -16.32 12.90
C ARG A 108 -16.41 -15.32 13.80
N LYS A 109 -15.73 -14.29 14.33
CA LYS A 109 -16.29 -13.36 15.33
C LYS A 109 -16.84 -12.10 14.69
N VAL A 110 -16.08 -11.53 13.73
CA VAL A 110 -16.40 -10.27 13.04
C VAL A 110 -16.13 -10.44 11.55
N PRO A 111 -17.03 -11.12 10.81
CA PRO A 111 -16.78 -11.51 9.42
C PRO A 111 -16.57 -10.32 8.49
N GLU A 112 -17.25 -9.19 8.73
CA GLU A 112 -17.10 -7.98 7.92
C GLU A 112 -15.68 -7.41 7.99
N THR A 113 -15.14 -7.20 9.20
CA THR A 113 -13.79 -6.72 9.43
C THR A 113 -12.75 -7.71 8.93
N ALA A 114 -13.00 -9.02 9.09
CA ALA A 114 -12.14 -10.08 8.57
C ALA A 114 -12.06 -10.05 7.04
N MET A 115 -13.20 -9.95 6.35
CA MET A 115 -13.22 -9.85 4.88
C MET A 115 -12.57 -8.57 4.37
N LEU A 116 -12.75 -7.45 5.08
CA LEU A 116 -12.04 -6.21 4.79
C LEU A 116 -10.51 -6.39 4.93
N SER A 117 -10.08 -7.10 5.98
CA SER A 117 -8.66 -7.38 6.22
C SER A 117 -8.06 -8.29 5.14
N LEU A 118 -8.80 -9.33 4.71
CA LEU A 118 -8.40 -10.16 3.58
C LEU A 118 -8.30 -9.34 2.28
N GLY A 119 -9.31 -8.50 2.03
CA GLY A 119 -9.31 -7.59 0.87
C GLY A 119 -8.10 -6.66 0.87
N ALA A 120 -7.77 -6.07 2.03
CA ALA A 120 -6.59 -5.22 2.19
C ALA A 120 -5.27 -5.99 1.97
N CYS A 121 -5.18 -7.24 2.48
CA CYS A 121 -4.04 -8.12 2.22
C CYS A 121 -3.86 -8.37 0.72
N LEU A 122 -4.91 -8.83 0.04
CA LEU A 122 -4.86 -9.15 -1.40
C LEU A 122 -4.57 -7.90 -2.25
N TYR A 123 -5.17 -6.76 -1.90
CA TYR A 123 -4.93 -5.49 -2.58
C TYR A 123 -3.47 -5.07 -2.49
N ASN A 124 -2.86 -5.12 -1.29
CA ASN A 124 -1.46 -4.75 -1.10
C ASN A 124 -0.47 -5.73 -1.73
N LEU A 125 -0.89 -6.96 -2.05
CA LEU A 125 -0.08 -7.93 -2.79
C LEU A 125 -0.16 -7.77 -4.31
N LEU A 126 -0.98 -6.86 -4.84
CA LEU A 126 -1.03 -6.60 -6.28
C LEU A 126 0.31 -6.08 -6.82
N PRO A 127 0.65 -6.35 -8.10
CA PRO A 127 1.96 -6.07 -8.68
C PRO A 127 2.16 -4.60 -9.09
N PHE A 128 1.71 -3.64 -8.27
CA PHE A 128 1.90 -2.21 -8.49
C PHE A 128 2.97 -1.67 -7.56
N SER A 129 3.92 -0.88 -8.07
CA SER A 129 5.11 -0.40 -7.33
C SER A 129 4.79 0.43 -6.08
N GLN A 130 3.59 0.97 -5.98
CA GLN A 130 3.10 1.70 -4.82
C GLN A 130 2.61 0.80 -3.69
N LEU A 131 2.36 -0.48 -3.98
CA LEU A 131 1.88 -1.50 -3.06
C LEU A 131 3.02 -2.44 -2.66
N ASP A 132 2.88 -3.13 -1.54
CA ASP A 132 3.95 -3.97 -0.98
C ASP A 132 4.36 -5.11 -1.92
N GLY A 133 3.39 -5.79 -2.53
CA GLY A 133 3.66 -6.87 -3.49
C GLY A 133 4.45 -6.39 -4.71
N GLY A 134 4.08 -5.23 -5.25
CA GLY A 134 4.81 -4.63 -6.36
C GLY A 134 6.20 -4.16 -5.95
N ALA A 135 6.36 -3.59 -4.76
CA ALA A 135 7.67 -3.20 -4.22
C ALA A 135 8.59 -4.43 -4.04
N VAL A 136 8.05 -5.56 -3.56
CA VAL A 136 8.80 -6.82 -3.48
C VAL A 136 9.23 -7.30 -4.87
N LEU A 137 8.33 -7.26 -5.85
CA LEU A 137 8.66 -7.66 -7.24
C LEU A 137 9.73 -6.75 -7.85
N GLU A 138 9.66 -5.43 -7.64
CA GLU A 138 10.69 -4.50 -8.09
C GLU A 138 12.06 -4.79 -7.46
N LEU A 139 12.11 -5.15 -6.16
CA LEU A 139 13.35 -5.55 -5.50
C LEU A 139 13.93 -6.84 -6.08
N LEU A 140 13.09 -7.85 -6.40
CA LEU A 140 13.51 -9.13 -6.97
C LEU A 140 13.99 -9.00 -8.40
N ILE A 141 13.41 -8.08 -9.18
CA ILE A 141 13.74 -7.85 -10.58
C ILE A 141 15.01 -7.01 -10.72
N SER A 142 15.21 -6.04 -9.81
CA SER A 142 16.33 -5.11 -9.84
C SER A 142 17.66 -5.85 -9.73
N GLY A 143 18.53 -5.64 -10.73
CA GLY A 143 19.82 -6.33 -10.83
C GLY A 143 19.77 -7.75 -11.41
N SER A 144 18.61 -8.22 -11.86
CA SER A 144 18.48 -9.50 -12.58
C SER A 144 19.04 -9.38 -14.01
N VAL A 145 19.64 -10.45 -14.51
CA VAL A 145 20.10 -10.54 -15.92
C VAL A 145 18.95 -10.32 -16.92
N HIS A 146 17.72 -10.66 -16.54
CA HIS A 146 16.51 -10.52 -17.35
C HIS A 146 15.64 -9.32 -16.94
N GLU A 147 16.20 -8.32 -16.30
CA GLU A 147 15.46 -7.18 -15.74
C GLU A 147 14.51 -6.53 -16.75
N TYR A 148 14.97 -6.29 -17.99
CA TYR A 148 14.13 -5.69 -19.03
C TYR A 148 12.90 -6.55 -19.37
N ALA A 149 13.09 -7.85 -19.59
CA ALA A 149 12.00 -8.76 -19.91
C ALA A 149 10.99 -8.89 -18.77
N LEU A 150 11.47 -8.96 -17.52
CA LEU A 150 10.63 -9.04 -16.33
C LEU A 150 9.84 -7.74 -16.11
N ARG A 151 10.43 -6.57 -16.31
CA ARG A 151 9.71 -5.28 -16.25
C ARG A 151 8.64 -5.18 -17.33
N MET A 152 8.92 -5.68 -18.55
CA MET A 152 7.92 -5.73 -19.63
C MET A 152 6.76 -6.66 -19.27
N ALA A 153 7.05 -7.86 -18.75
CA ALA A 153 6.02 -8.79 -18.29
C ALA A 153 5.15 -8.20 -17.18
N LEU A 154 5.75 -7.50 -16.22
CA LEU A 154 4.97 -6.77 -15.19
C LEU A 154 4.07 -5.69 -15.79
N ARG A 155 4.53 -4.92 -16.76
CA ARG A 155 3.68 -3.91 -17.43
C ARG A 155 2.48 -4.57 -18.11
N LEU A 156 2.70 -5.67 -18.84
CA LEU A 156 1.61 -6.41 -19.49
C LEU A 156 0.62 -6.97 -18.45
N LEU A 157 1.12 -7.53 -17.34
CA LEU A 157 0.29 -8.02 -16.25
C LEU A 157 -0.58 -6.90 -15.65
N ARG A 158 -0.02 -5.72 -15.39
CA ARG A 158 -0.75 -4.55 -14.88
C ARG A 158 -1.83 -4.07 -15.84
N MET A 159 -1.52 -4.03 -17.14
CA MET A 159 -2.52 -3.71 -18.18
C MET A 159 -3.63 -4.77 -18.24
N ALA A 160 -3.31 -6.04 -18.12
CA ALA A 160 -4.29 -7.12 -18.07
C ALA A 160 -5.20 -7.01 -16.83
N LEU A 161 -4.64 -6.71 -15.66
CA LEU A 161 -5.41 -6.48 -14.44
C LEU A 161 -6.35 -5.26 -14.57
N PHE A 162 -5.88 -4.20 -15.21
CA PHE A 162 -6.73 -3.04 -15.48
C PHE A 162 -7.88 -3.39 -16.44
N ALA A 163 -7.58 -4.07 -17.56
CA ALA A 163 -8.60 -4.52 -18.49
C ALA A 163 -9.62 -5.46 -17.83
N LEU A 164 -9.13 -6.41 -16.99
CA LEU A 164 -9.99 -7.31 -16.23
C LEU A 164 -10.90 -6.53 -15.28
N SER A 165 -10.38 -5.53 -14.56
CA SER A 165 -11.18 -4.70 -13.65
C SER A 165 -12.28 -3.94 -14.40
N ALA A 166 -12.00 -3.42 -15.60
CA ALA A 166 -12.98 -2.74 -16.44
C ALA A 166 -14.09 -3.70 -16.92
N VAL A 167 -13.72 -4.92 -17.34
CA VAL A 167 -14.68 -5.97 -17.72
C VAL A 167 -15.57 -6.36 -16.54
N LEU A 168 -14.99 -6.51 -15.34
CA LEU A 168 -15.76 -6.84 -14.12
C LEU A 168 -16.76 -5.72 -13.77
N VAL A 169 -16.39 -4.46 -13.92
CA VAL A 169 -17.33 -3.34 -13.74
C VAL A 169 -18.45 -3.38 -14.77
N TYR A 170 -18.14 -3.70 -16.02
CA TYR A 170 -19.14 -3.82 -17.06
C TYR A 170 -20.13 -4.98 -16.80
N CYS A 171 -19.62 -6.14 -16.38
CA CYS A 171 -20.45 -7.34 -16.16
C CYS A 171 -21.25 -7.30 -14.85
N TYR A 172 -20.65 -6.78 -13.77
CA TYR A 172 -21.22 -6.83 -12.41
C TYR A 172 -21.72 -5.49 -11.88
N GLY A 173 -21.64 -4.44 -12.70
CA GLY A 173 -22.18 -3.13 -12.41
C GLY A 173 -21.28 -2.22 -11.59
N TYR A 174 -21.81 -1.03 -11.29
CA TYR A 174 -21.05 0.11 -10.73
C TYR A 174 -20.51 -0.11 -9.31
N ALA A 175 -20.90 -1.17 -8.61
CA ALA A 175 -20.38 -1.49 -7.27
C ALA A 175 -18.85 -1.71 -7.26
N LEU A 176 -18.25 -2.11 -8.40
CA LEU A 176 -16.81 -2.32 -8.55
C LEU A 176 -16.04 -1.09 -9.09
N LEU A 177 -16.73 0.02 -9.38
CA LEU A 177 -16.11 1.27 -9.85
C LEU A 177 -14.97 1.76 -8.94
N PRO A 178 -15.07 1.74 -7.59
CA PRO A 178 -13.98 2.17 -6.73
C PRO A 178 -12.71 1.32 -6.91
N LEU A 179 -12.86 0.01 -7.10
CA LEU A 179 -11.73 -0.89 -7.34
C LEU A 179 -11.05 -0.61 -8.68
N SER A 180 -11.84 -0.47 -9.76
CA SER A 180 -11.28 -0.14 -11.08
C SER A 180 -10.63 1.24 -11.11
N GLY A 181 -11.22 2.23 -10.42
CA GLY A 181 -10.65 3.56 -10.25
C GLY A 181 -9.32 3.54 -9.50
N ALA A 182 -9.21 2.74 -8.42
CA ALA A 182 -7.97 2.54 -7.69
C ALA A 182 -6.88 1.90 -8.57
N ILE A 183 -7.20 0.85 -9.31
CA ILE A 183 -6.27 0.20 -10.23
C ILE A 183 -5.83 1.16 -11.34
N PHE A 184 -6.74 1.94 -11.90
CA PHE A 184 -6.43 2.97 -12.91
C PHE A 184 -5.49 4.05 -12.37
N ALA A 185 -5.75 4.55 -11.16
CA ALA A 185 -4.90 5.52 -10.50
C ALA A 185 -3.49 4.98 -10.25
N LEU A 186 -3.37 3.71 -9.86
CA LEU A 186 -2.08 3.03 -9.70
C LEU A 186 -1.32 2.93 -11.04
N CYS A 187 -2.00 2.58 -12.13
CA CYS A 187 -1.38 2.50 -13.46
C CYS A 187 -0.84 3.87 -13.92
N ILE A 188 -1.58 4.97 -13.68
CA ILE A 188 -1.12 6.33 -14.04
C ILE A 188 0.08 6.74 -13.18
N SER A 189 0.03 6.50 -11.89
CA SER A 189 1.10 6.87 -10.96
C SER A 189 2.42 6.18 -11.30
N GLU A 190 2.39 4.93 -11.75
CA GLU A 190 3.60 4.24 -12.22
C GLU A 190 4.21 4.86 -13.48
N ARG A 191 3.37 5.34 -14.39
CA ARG A 191 3.85 6.02 -15.61
C ARG A 191 4.65 7.29 -15.28
N GLN A 192 4.26 8.00 -14.21
CA GLN A 192 4.96 9.22 -13.77
C GLN A 192 6.28 8.91 -13.04
N SER A 193 6.41 7.78 -12.36
CA SER A 193 7.63 7.42 -11.62
C SER A 193 8.77 6.96 -12.54
N HIS A 194 8.49 6.63 -13.80
CA HIS A 194 9.43 6.16 -14.82
C HIS A 194 9.70 7.17 -15.94
N SER A 195 9.16 8.39 -15.87
CA SER A 195 9.60 9.50 -16.73
C SER A 195 10.90 10.08 -16.20
N PRO A 196 11.93 10.26 -17.05
CA PRO A 196 13.26 10.74 -16.68
C PRO A 196 13.25 12.16 -16.12
#